data_38f1dd29f17bd223ae18d33a2ff4cdd9
#
_entry.id   38f1dd29f17bd223ae18d33a2ff4cdd9
#
_cell.length_a   1.000
_cell.length_b   1.000
_cell.length_c   1.000
_cell.angle_alpha   90.00
_cell.angle_beta   90.00
_cell.angle_gamma   90.00
#
_symmetry.space_group_name_H-M   'P 1'
#
loop_
_entity.id
_entity.type
_entity.pdbx_description
1 polymer ?
#
loop_
_entity_poly.entity_id
_entity_poly.type
_entity_poly.pdbx_seq_one_letter_code
_entity_poly.pdbx_strand_id
1 'polypeptide(L)'
;RVIDVARLPRVAVRPWSPDRALLWTEANELLSGASVWVPFEVVHLDFSLPLPASSGALMPGSNGLASGNDPAEALTHALCELIERDANALWHCLDDAARDRTRLDLAAVPDDACQEFLQRLDAAAAAVAAWDLTSDVGVPAFRCELVERSPAAGQPFLPGVGAGCHLSAAVALSRAITEAAQTRLTLVSGARDDLRADDYAAASDPAALARMQSRMNAPGPLRAFRDVVDRAREPPRPLGVEAP
;
A
#
# COMPACT_ATOMS: atom_id res chain seq x y z
N ARG A 1 23.13 21.71 -0.76
CA ARG A 1 22.78 21.03 -2.03
C ARG A 1 21.27 21.20 -2.28
N VAL A 2 20.85 21.26 -3.53
CA VAL A 2 19.44 21.27 -3.93
C VAL A 2 19.13 19.96 -4.64
N ILE A 3 17.93 19.38 -4.38
CA ILE A 3 17.49 18.19 -5.08
C ILE A 3 17.25 18.51 -6.57
N ASP A 4 17.45 17.52 -7.43
CA ASP A 4 17.10 17.65 -8.85
C ASP A 4 15.58 17.57 -9.03
N VAL A 5 14.94 18.73 -9.14
CA VAL A 5 13.47 18.85 -9.30
C VAL A 5 12.99 18.17 -10.59
N ALA A 6 13.84 18.02 -11.60
CA ALA A 6 13.47 17.35 -12.86
C ALA A 6 13.13 15.86 -12.66
N ARG A 7 13.61 15.25 -11.58
CA ARG A 7 13.38 13.85 -11.23
C ARG A 7 12.18 13.61 -10.32
N LEU A 8 11.53 14.68 -9.84
CA LEU A 8 10.38 14.54 -8.95
C LEU A 8 9.11 14.20 -9.75
N PRO A 9 8.16 13.47 -9.13
CA PRO A 9 6.86 13.19 -9.73
C PRO A 9 6.10 14.47 -10.06
N ARG A 10 5.44 14.49 -11.21
CA ARG A 10 4.77 15.69 -11.74
C ARG A 10 3.28 15.45 -11.96
N VAL A 11 2.53 16.54 -11.84
CA VAL A 11 1.11 16.57 -12.23
C VAL A 11 1.03 16.73 -13.74
N ALA A 12 0.42 15.76 -14.44
CA ALA A 12 0.40 15.71 -15.90
C ALA A 12 -0.24 16.93 -16.59
N VAL A 13 -1.18 17.59 -15.90
CA VAL A 13 -1.93 18.74 -16.47
C VAL A 13 -1.23 20.08 -16.28
N ARG A 14 -0.10 20.14 -15.58
CA ARG A 14 0.64 21.39 -15.34
C ARG A 14 2.11 21.21 -15.70
N PRO A 15 2.56 21.78 -16.82
CA PRO A 15 3.95 21.68 -17.21
C PRO A 15 4.87 22.35 -16.19
N TRP A 16 5.95 21.68 -15.87
CA TRP A 16 7.02 22.25 -15.07
C TRP A 16 7.82 23.29 -15.87
N SER A 17 8.18 24.39 -15.21
CA SER A 17 9.15 25.36 -15.71
C SER A 17 10.18 25.67 -14.62
N PRO A 18 11.47 25.70 -14.95
CA PRO A 18 12.52 26.08 -14.00
C PRO A 18 12.39 27.53 -13.48
N ASP A 19 11.66 28.38 -14.22
CA ASP A 19 11.43 29.80 -13.84
C ASP A 19 10.32 29.97 -12.80
N ARG A 20 9.65 28.88 -12.41
CA ARG A 20 8.63 28.96 -11.36
C ARG A 20 9.27 29.11 -9.99
N ALA A 21 8.78 30.10 -9.24
CA ALA A 21 9.14 30.25 -7.83
C ALA A 21 8.59 29.07 -7.02
N LEU A 22 9.43 28.48 -6.19
CA LEU A 22 9.11 27.41 -5.27
C LEU A 22 9.43 27.82 -3.83
N LEU A 23 8.62 27.38 -2.89
CA LEU A 23 9.02 27.33 -1.49
C LEU A 23 9.91 26.11 -1.28
N TRP A 24 10.94 26.28 -0.48
CA TRP A 24 11.92 25.25 -0.18
C TRP A 24 11.97 24.98 1.31
N THR A 25 12.23 23.75 1.69
CA THR A 25 12.53 23.37 3.06
C THR A 25 13.82 22.57 3.11
N GLU A 26 14.50 22.64 4.24
CA GLU A 26 15.72 21.88 4.48
C GLU A 26 15.36 20.45 4.90
N ALA A 27 16.08 19.49 4.37
CA ALA A 27 16.00 18.09 4.69
C ALA A 27 17.40 17.50 4.84
N ASN A 28 17.50 16.30 5.40
CA ASN A 28 18.74 15.56 5.51
C ASN A 28 18.73 14.35 4.56
N GLU A 29 19.77 14.22 3.75
CA GLU A 29 20.00 13.04 2.96
C GLU A 29 20.44 11.89 3.89
N LEU A 30 19.67 10.78 3.85
CA LEU A 30 19.78 9.73 4.89
C LEU A 30 21.12 8.98 4.89
N LEU A 31 21.74 8.79 3.72
CA LEU A 31 22.97 8.01 3.61
C LEU A 31 24.21 8.82 4.00
N SER A 32 24.26 10.09 3.63
CA SER A 32 25.41 10.96 3.89
C SER A 32 25.22 11.87 5.08
N GLY A 33 23.99 12.06 5.57
CA GLY A 33 23.65 13.06 6.58
C GLY A 33 23.74 14.51 6.09
N ALA A 34 23.97 14.71 4.78
CA ALA A 34 24.14 16.04 4.22
C ALA A 34 22.82 16.80 4.14
N SER A 35 22.86 18.11 4.41
CA SER A 35 21.71 18.99 4.19
C SER A 35 21.39 19.12 2.70
N VAL A 36 20.11 19.02 2.37
CA VAL A 36 19.55 19.16 1.04
C VAL A 36 18.28 19.98 1.07
N TRP A 37 18.11 20.88 0.09
CA TRP A 37 16.90 21.64 -0.08
C TRP A 37 15.93 20.88 -0.99
N VAL A 38 14.69 20.71 -0.52
CA VAL A 38 13.60 20.06 -1.25
C VAL A 38 12.41 21.02 -1.41
N PRO A 39 11.62 20.93 -2.50
CA PRO A 39 10.43 21.74 -2.65
C PRO A 39 9.43 21.46 -1.53
N PHE A 40 8.97 22.50 -0.84
CA PHE A 40 8.02 22.37 0.27
C PHE A 40 6.71 21.70 -0.17
N GLU A 41 6.25 21.96 -1.40
CA GLU A 41 5.00 21.42 -1.93
C GLU A 41 4.96 19.89 -2.07
N VAL A 42 6.10 19.19 -2.03
CA VAL A 42 6.14 17.71 -2.07
C VAL A 42 6.20 17.06 -0.70
N VAL A 43 6.41 17.84 0.36
CA VAL A 43 6.58 17.30 1.73
C VAL A 43 5.51 17.78 2.72
N HIS A 44 4.79 18.87 2.44
CA HIS A 44 3.75 19.33 3.36
C HIS A 44 2.39 18.70 3.08
N LEU A 45 1.58 18.59 4.14
CA LEU A 45 0.18 18.18 4.09
C LEU A 45 -0.73 19.27 4.71
N ASP A 46 -0.34 20.52 4.58
CA ASP A 46 -1.17 21.65 5.03
C ASP A 46 -2.14 22.04 3.93
N PHE A 47 -3.41 21.69 4.11
CA PHE A 47 -4.53 22.04 3.23
C PHE A 47 -5.42 23.14 3.83
N SER A 48 -4.96 23.82 4.90
CA SER A 48 -5.67 24.97 5.45
C SER A 48 -5.64 26.17 4.50
N LEU A 49 -6.70 26.96 4.53
CA LEU A 49 -6.80 28.15 3.68
C LEU A 49 -6.22 29.40 4.37
N PRO A 50 -5.45 30.26 3.66
CA PRO A 50 -5.03 30.10 2.26
C PRO A 50 -3.97 29.01 2.08
N LEU A 51 -4.09 28.23 1.01
CA LEU A 51 -3.10 27.19 0.71
C LEU A 51 -1.69 27.77 0.61
N PRO A 52 -0.65 27.03 1.06
CA PRO A 52 0.74 27.42 0.85
C PRO A 52 1.05 27.67 -0.62
N ALA A 53 1.93 28.64 -0.90
CA ALA A 53 2.34 28.91 -2.27
C ALA A 53 3.03 27.69 -2.88
N SER A 54 2.53 27.23 -4.02
CA SER A 54 3.06 26.06 -4.73
C SER A 54 3.11 26.31 -6.23
N SER A 55 3.94 25.54 -6.96
CA SER A 55 3.96 25.58 -8.42
C SER A 55 2.72 24.88 -9.01
N GLY A 56 2.15 23.93 -8.28
CA GLY A 56 1.11 23.02 -8.72
C GLY A 56 1.55 22.08 -9.86
N ALA A 57 2.85 22.00 -10.12
CA ALA A 57 3.43 21.14 -11.16
C ALA A 57 4.03 19.86 -10.58
N LEU A 58 4.38 19.85 -9.30
CA LEU A 58 4.87 18.67 -8.59
C LEU A 58 3.70 17.96 -7.91
N MET A 59 3.82 16.64 -7.78
CA MET A 59 2.77 15.82 -7.17
C MET A 59 2.96 15.80 -5.64
N PRO A 60 2.09 16.45 -4.87
CA PRO A 60 2.11 16.34 -3.42
C PRO A 60 1.61 14.97 -2.98
N GLY A 61 2.02 14.50 -1.82
CA GLY A 61 1.54 13.24 -1.28
C GLY A 61 2.09 12.93 0.09
N SER A 62 1.46 11.95 0.74
CA SER A 62 1.87 11.45 2.05
C SER A 62 2.92 10.34 1.98
N ASN A 63 3.40 9.98 0.81
CA ASN A 63 4.33 8.87 0.63
C ASN A 63 5.61 9.10 1.44
N GLY A 64 5.90 8.17 2.34
CA GLY A 64 7.07 8.24 3.22
C GLY A 64 6.89 9.18 4.43
N LEU A 65 5.68 9.68 4.70
CA LEU A 65 5.36 10.37 5.94
C LEU A 65 4.98 9.35 7.01
N ALA A 66 5.76 9.28 8.06
CA ALA A 66 5.52 8.36 9.16
C ALA A 66 5.88 8.98 10.50
N SER A 67 5.31 8.42 11.55
CA SER A 67 5.63 8.72 12.93
C SER A 67 6.19 7.48 13.63
N GLY A 68 6.88 7.70 14.74
CA GLY A 68 7.41 6.67 15.61
C GLY A 68 7.77 7.25 16.97
N ASN A 69 8.07 6.40 17.94
CA ASN A 69 8.51 6.80 19.27
C ASN A 69 9.93 7.39 19.24
N ASP A 70 10.68 7.04 18.20
CA ASP A 70 11.98 7.62 17.91
C ASP A 70 12.20 7.77 16.38
N PRO A 71 13.21 8.52 15.93
CA PRO A 71 13.46 8.76 14.51
C PRO A 71 13.75 7.49 13.70
N ALA A 72 14.35 6.45 14.29
CA ALA A 72 14.67 5.21 13.57
C ALA A 72 13.39 4.40 13.30
N GLU A 73 12.46 4.36 14.26
CA GLU A 73 11.14 3.75 14.09
C GLU A 73 10.35 4.49 13.01
N ALA A 74 10.28 5.83 13.09
CA ALA A 74 9.59 6.65 12.08
C ALA A 74 10.18 6.42 10.67
N LEU A 75 11.51 6.39 10.55
CA LEU A 75 12.19 6.13 9.28
C LEU A 75 11.91 4.73 8.74
N THR A 76 11.97 3.71 9.59
CA THR A 76 11.65 2.33 9.21
C THR A 76 10.21 2.22 8.69
N HIS A 77 9.28 2.88 9.36
CA HIS A 77 7.88 2.93 8.96
C HIS A 77 7.71 3.63 7.59
N ALA A 78 8.35 4.79 7.41
CA ALA A 78 8.34 5.53 6.16
C ALA A 78 8.89 4.71 4.98
N LEU A 79 10.01 4.01 5.18
CA LEU A 79 10.60 3.14 4.16
C LEU A 79 9.71 1.95 3.84
N CYS A 80 9.11 1.30 4.85
CA CYS A 80 8.15 0.22 4.63
C CYS A 80 6.93 0.70 3.83
N GLU A 81 6.40 1.89 4.09
CA GLU A 81 5.29 2.45 3.30
C GLU A 81 5.68 2.66 1.83
N LEU A 82 6.86 3.21 1.56
CA LEU A 82 7.34 3.40 0.19
C LEU A 82 7.49 2.06 -0.55
N ILE A 83 8.06 1.05 0.10
CA ILE A 83 8.22 -0.30 -0.45
C ILE A 83 6.85 -0.94 -0.70
N GLU A 84 5.91 -0.79 0.22
CA GLU A 84 4.54 -1.29 0.09
C GLU A 84 3.83 -0.72 -1.14
N ARG A 85 3.90 0.60 -1.30
CA ARG A 85 3.27 1.30 -2.42
C ARG A 85 3.87 0.92 -3.76
N ASP A 86 5.19 0.81 -3.82
CA ASP A 86 5.92 0.33 -5.01
C ASP A 86 5.55 -1.12 -5.34
N ALA A 87 5.64 -2.02 -4.36
CA ALA A 87 5.29 -3.43 -4.52
C ALA A 87 3.82 -3.62 -4.98
N ASN A 88 2.89 -2.85 -4.40
CA ASN A 88 1.49 -2.88 -4.81
C ASN A 88 1.30 -2.35 -6.24
N ALA A 89 2.01 -1.31 -6.65
CA ALA A 89 1.98 -0.81 -8.02
C ALA A 89 2.52 -1.84 -9.02
N LEU A 90 3.66 -2.46 -8.73
CA LEU A 90 4.25 -3.52 -9.54
C LEU A 90 3.31 -4.72 -9.68
N TRP A 91 2.67 -5.15 -8.59
CA TRP A 91 1.70 -6.24 -8.60
C TRP A 91 0.49 -5.93 -9.51
N HIS A 92 0.04 -4.67 -9.55
CA HIS A 92 -1.04 -4.24 -10.44
C HIS A 92 -0.64 -4.27 -11.93
N CYS A 93 0.66 -4.22 -12.24
CA CYS A 93 1.17 -4.37 -13.60
C CYS A 93 1.23 -5.84 -14.07
N LEU A 94 1.10 -6.82 -13.16
CA LEU A 94 1.07 -8.23 -13.51
C LEU A 94 -0.26 -8.59 -14.20
N ASP A 95 -0.22 -9.62 -15.05
CA ASP A 95 -1.44 -10.27 -15.55
C ASP A 95 -2.14 -11.09 -14.44
N ASP A 96 -3.39 -11.48 -14.68
CA ASP A 96 -4.20 -12.18 -13.69
C ASP A 96 -3.58 -13.53 -13.28
N ALA A 97 -3.00 -14.28 -14.22
CA ALA A 97 -2.36 -15.56 -13.93
C ALA A 97 -1.10 -15.39 -13.05
N ALA A 98 -0.34 -14.31 -13.27
CA ALA A 98 0.81 -13.98 -12.42
C ALA A 98 0.37 -13.56 -11.00
N ARG A 99 -0.70 -12.76 -10.90
CA ARG A 99 -1.29 -12.40 -9.59
C ARG A 99 -1.78 -13.61 -8.83
N ASP A 100 -2.49 -14.53 -9.48
CA ASP A 100 -3.03 -15.74 -8.86
C ASP A 100 -1.92 -16.62 -8.25
N ARG A 101 -0.74 -16.68 -8.88
CA ARG A 101 0.43 -17.40 -8.36
C ARG A 101 1.02 -16.81 -7.08
N THR A 102 0.67 -15.57 -6.73
CA THR A 102 1.14 -14.92 -5.49
C THR A 102 0.16 -15.09 -4.33
N ARG A 103 -0.99 -15.75 -4.53
CA ARG A 103 -1.99 -15.93 -3.48
C ARG A 103 -1.48 -16.85 -2.37
N LEU A 104 -1.65 -16.42 -1.12
CA LEU A 104 -1.16 -17.11 0.07
C LEU A 104 -2.10 -18.23 0.53
N ASP A 105 -1.51 -19.27 1.08
CA ASP A 105 -2.20 -20.23 1.96
C ASP A 105 -2.31 -19.64 3.36
N LEU A 106 -3.43 -18.98 3.64
CA LEU A 106 -3.69 -18.35 4.93
C LEU A 106 -3.89 -19.38 6.05
N ALA A 107 -4.32 -20.61 5.74
CA ALA A 107 -4.50 -21.66 6.75
C ALA A 107 -3.15 -22.17 7.29
N ALA A 108 -2.09 -22.04 6.49
CA ALA A 108 -0.74 -22.50 6.85
C ALA A 108 0.15 -21.38 7.45
N VAL A 109 -0.40 -20.20 7.77
CA VAL A 109 0.35 -19.12 8.42
C VAL A 109 0.61 -19.47 9.89
N PRO A 110 1.89 -19.56 10.32
CA PRO A 110 2.23 -20.05 11.67
C PRO A 110 2.25 -18.95 12.74
N ASP A 111 1.50 -17.86 12.54
CA ASP A 111 1.45 -16.72 13.45
C ASP A 111 0.08 -16.63 14.13
N ASP A 112 0.07 -16.71 15.47
CA ASP A 112 -1.16 -16.75 16.25
C ASP A 112 -1.99 -15.49 16.13
N ALA A 113 -1.38 -14.32 16.03
CA ALA A 113 -2.11 -13.05 15.88
C ALA A 113 -2.80 -12.97 14.50
N CYS A 114 -2.11 -13.38 13.45
CA CYS A 114 -2.73 -13.48 12.12
C CYS A 114 -3.90 -14.48 12.14
N GLN A 115 -3.74 -15.63 12.76
CA GLN A 115 -4.80 -16.63 12.86
C GLN A 115 -5.99 -16.14 13.68
N GLU A 116 -5.77 -15.40 14.77
CA GLU A 116 -6.84 -14.77 15.55
C GLU A 116 -7.64 -13.77 14.70
N PHE A 117 -6.99 -12.91 13.91
CA PHE A 117 -7.69 -12.00 13.00
C PHE A 117 -8.52 -12.75 11.95
N LEU A 118 -7.95 -13.78 11.34
CA LEU A 118 -8.65 -14.60 10.35
C LEU A 118 -9.88 -15.31 10.96
N GLN A 119 -9.77 -15.84 12.18
CA GLN A 119 -10.90 -16.47 12.89
C GLN A 119 -11.99 -15.47 13.19
N ARG A 120 -11.65 -14.24 13.63
CA ARG A 120 -12.64 -13.17 13.89
C ARG A 120 -13.37 -12.77 12.61
N LEU A 121 -12.67 -12.67 11.49
CA LEU A 121 -13.24 -12.36 10.18
C LEU A 121 -14.13 -13.51 9.68
N ASP A 122 -13.72 -14.75 9.89
CA ASP A 122 -14.52 -15.94 9.57
C ASP A 122 -15.82 -15.98 10.37
N ALA A 123 -15.77 -15.71 11.67
CA ALA A 123 -16.94 -15.60 12.56
C ALA A 123 -17.88 -14.46 12.15
N ALA A 124 -17.35 -13.41 11.51
CA ALA A 124 -18.13 -12.30 10.94
C ALA A 124 -18.63 -12.59 9.50
N ALA A 125 -18.59 -13.85 9.06
CA ALA A 125 -18.98 -14.28 7.71
C ALA A 125 -18.24 -13.54 6.59
N ALA A 126 -17.00 -13.08 6.84
CA ALA A 126 -16.14 -12.48 5.83
C ALA A 126 -15.27 -13.54 5.15
N ALA A 127 -15.14 -13.44 3.83
CA ALA A 127 -14.12 -14.14 3.06
C ALA A 127 -12.88 -13.27 2.96
N VAL A 128 -11.71 -13.88 3.14
CA VAL A 128 -10.42 -13.20 3.12
C VAL A 128 -9.49 -13.91 2.17
N ALA A 129 -8.75 -13.17 1.37
CA ALA A 129 -7.63 -13.68 0.59
C ALA A 129 -6.47 -12.70 0.69
N ALA A 130 -5.25 -13.20 0.65
CA ALA A 130 -4.06 -12.38 0.63
C ALA A 130 -3.10 -12.83 -0.47
N TRP A 131 -2.32 -11.86 -0.95
CA TRP A 131 -1.30 -12.05 -1.99
C TRP A 131 0.03 -11.51 -1.50
N ASP A 132 1.08 -12.24 -1.82
CA ASP A 132 2.45 -11.82 -1.60
C ASP A 132 2.85 -10.81 -2.69
N LEU A 133 3.17 -9.60 -2.27
CA LEU A 133 3.65 -8.50 -3.11
C LEU A 133 5.16 -8.34 -3.06
N THR A 134 5.88 -9.14 -2.26
CA THR A 134 7.31 -8.96 -2.01
C THR A 134 8.08 -8.81 -3.31
N SER A 135 8.67 -7.64 -3.52
CA SER A 135 9.46 -7.30 -4.70
C SER A 135 10.93 -7.74 -4.54
N ASP A 136 11.77 -7.33 -5.48
CA ASP A 136 13.22 -7.54 -5.47
C ASP A 136 13.94 -6.83 -4.31
N VAL A 137 13.27 -5.86 -3.66
CA VAL A 137 13.78 -5.24 -2.41
C VAL A 137 13.87 -6.25 -1.26
N GLY A 138 13.10 -7.35 -1.31
CA GLY A 138 13.18 -8.43 -0.33
C GLY A 138 12.53 -8.13 1.02
N VAL A 139 11.80 -7.02 1.17
CA VAL A 139 11.04 -6.74 2.39
C VAL A 139 9.62 -7.29 2.23
N PRO A 140 9.13 -8.13 3.18
CA PRO A 140 7.80 -8.72 3.08
C PRO A 140 6.72 -7.68 2.92
N ALA A 141 5.93 -7.82 1.86
CA ALA A 141 4.79 -6.97 1.57
C ALA A 141 3.59 -7.83 1.13
N PHE A 142 2.41 -7.52 1.63
CA PHE A 142 1.18 -8.26 1.34
C PHE A 142 0.05 -7.33 0.97
N ARG A 143 -0.84 -7.86 0.14
CA ARG A 143 -2.17 -7.30 -0.12
C ARG A 143 -3.21 -8.23 0.48
N CYS A 144 -4.23 -7.68 1.11
CA CYS A 144 -5.38 -8.41 1.62
C CYS A 144 -6.67 -7.85 1.00
N GLU A 145 -7.56 -8.75 0.59
CA GLU A 145 -8.90 -8.42 0.14
C GLU A 145 -9.92 -9.15 1.03
N LEU A 146 -10.95 -8.41 1.40
CA LEU A 146 -12.00 -8.84 2.33
C LEU A 146 -13.35 -8.59 1.68
N VAL A 147 -14.21 -9.60 1.71
CA VAL A 147 -15.59 -9.49 1.22
C VAL A 147 -16.55 -10.25 2.12
N GLU A 148 -17.79 -9.84 2.19
CA GLU A 148 -18.84 -10.60 2.85
C GLU A 148 -19.23 -11.83 2.03
N ARG A 149 -19.34 -13.02 2.66
CA ARG A 149 -19.65 -14.28 1.94
C ARG A 149 -21.08 -14.30 1.39
N SER A 150 -22.01 -13.71 2.13
CA SER A 150 -23.43 -13.73 1.77
C SER A 150 -24.05 -12.39 2.13
N PRO A 151 -23.88 -11.35 1.29
CA PRO A 151 -24.50 -10.06 1.54
C PRO A 151 -26.02 -10.20 1.55
N ALA A 152 -26.69 -9.53 2.50
CA ALA A 152 -28.13 -9.50 2.57
C ALA A 152 -28.69 -8.84 1.30
N ALA A 153 -29.83 -9.36 0.81
CA ALA A 153 -30.47 -8.84 -0.39
C ALA A 153 -30.77 -7.34 -0.23
N GLY A 154 -30.30 -6.52 -1.16
CA GLY A 154 -30.52 -5.07 -1.18
C GLY A 154 -29.54 -4.26 -0.31
N GLN A 155 -28.58 -4.89 0.36
CA GLN A 155 -27.50 -4.16 1.03
C GLN A 155 -26.32 -3.93 0.07
N PRO A 156 -25.68 -2.74 0.15
CA PRO A 156 -24.47 -2.50 -0.61
C PRO A 156 -23.36 -3.44 -0.14
N PHE A 157 -22.74 -4.10 -1.10
CA PHE A 157 -21.59 -4.94 -0.86
C PHE A 157 -20.33 -4.06 -0.84
N LEU A 158 -19.77 -3.84 0.34
CA LEU A 158 -18.59 -2.99 0.50
C LEU A 158 -17.36 -3.86 0.78
N PRO A 159 -16.42 -3.95 -0.18
CA PRO A 159 -15.19 -4.70 0.02
C PRO A 159 -14.23 -3.93 0.94
N GLY A 160 -13.30 -4.67 1.54
CA GLY A 160 -12.13 -4.11 2.19
C GLY A 160 -10.88 -4.50 1.42
N VAL A 161 -9.98 -3.55 1.25
CA VAL A 161 -8.66 -3.78 0.66
C VAL A 161 -7.62 -3.15 1.57
N GLY A 162 -6.57 -3.88 1.88
CA GLY A 162 -5.46 -3.38 2.67
C GLY A 162 -4.13 -3.90 2.14
N ALA A 163 -3.07 -3.19 2.46
CA ALA A 163 -1.71 -3.59 2.22
C ALA A 163 -0.91 -3.54 3.52
N GLY A 164 0.23 -4.18 3.56
CA GLY A 164 1.11 -4.15 4.72
C GLY A 164 2.51 -4.55 4.32
N CYS A 165 3.48 -3.76 4.76
CA CYS A 165 4.89 -4.02 4.59
C CYS A 165 5.60 -3.89 5.94
N HIS A 166 6.50 -4.82 6.23
CA HIS A 166 7.32 -4.78 7.45
C HIS A 166 8.47 -5.79 7.35
N LEU A 167 9.55 -5.57 8.10
CA LEU A 167 10.68 -6.50 8.18
C LEU A 167 10.29 -7.90 8.70
N SER A 168 9.25 -7.98 9.53
CA SER A 168 8.61 -9.24 9.92
C SER A 168 7.44 -9.54 9.00
N ALA A 169 7.44 -10.69 8.33
CA ALA A 169 6.37 -11.11 7.44
C ALA A 169 5.03 -11.26 8.18
N ALA A 170 5.03 -11.72 9.44
CA ALA A 170 3.82 -11.82 10.24
C ALA A 170 3.21 -10.45 10.53
N VAL A 171 4.03 -9.45 10.88
CA VAL A 171 3.57 -8.08 11.08
C VAL A 171 3.06 -7.46 9.78
N ALA A 172 3.75 -7.69 8.66
CA ALA A 172 3.30 -7.22 7.34
C ALA A 172 1.92 -7.79 6.97
N LEU A 173 1.71 -9.09 7.17
CA LEU A 173 0.44 -9.74 6.88
C LEU A 173 -0.68 -9.25 7.84
N SER A 174 -0.39 -9.13 9.14
CA SER A 174 -1.34 -8.60 10.12
C SER A 174 -1.79 -7.17 9.76
N ARG A 175 -0.86 -6.31 9.30
CA ARG A 175 -1.17 -4.95 8.82
C ARG A 175 -2.09 -5.00 7.61
N ALA A 176 -1.81 -5.82 6.60
CA ALA A 176 -2.66 -5.97 5.43
C ALA A 176 -4.09 -6.41 5.79
N ILE A 177 -4.24 -7.37 6.72
CA ILE A 177 -5.55 -7.85 7.19
C ILE A 177 -6.30 -6.75 7.94
N THR A 178 -5.64 -6.07 8.88
CA THR A 178 -6.27 -5.03 9.70
C THR A 178 -6.62 -3.79 8.88
N GLU A 179 -5.80 -3.41 7.90
CA GLU A 179 -6.11 -2.31 6.98
C GLU A 179 -7.29 -2.66 6.06
N ALA A 180 -7.40 -3.89 5.57
CA ALA A 180 -8.58 -4.32 4.81
C ALA A 180 -9.86 -4.22 5.64
N ALA A 181 -9.81 -4.60 6.91
CA ALA A 181 -10.93 -4.44 7.83
C ALA A 181 -11.25 -2.96 8.10
N GLN A 182 -10.23 -2.13 8.30
CA GLN A 182 -10.37 -0.69 8.50
C GLN A 182 -10.97 0.01 7.27
N THR A 183 -10.51 -0.32 6.07
CA THR A 183 -11.06 0.22 4.81
C THR A 183 -12.54 -0.10 4.70
N ARG A 184 -12.94 -1.34 4.96
CA ARG A 184 -14.35 -1.72 4.97
C ARG A 184 -15.15 -0.97 6.04
N LEU A 185 -14.61 -0.86 7.26
CA LEU A 185 -15.25 -0.11 8.34
C LEU A 185 -15.46 1.37 7.98
N THR A 186 -14.48 1.97 7.34
CA THR A 186 -14.54 3.36 6.86
C THR A 186 -15.69 3.56 5.86
N LEU A 187 -15.85 2.64 4.91
CA LEU A 187 -16.96 2.68 3.95
C LEU A 187 -18.32 2.45 4.64
N VAL A 188 -18.41 1.47 5.55
CA VAL A 188 -19.66 1.14 6.25
C VAL A 188 -20.10 2.27 7.18
N SER A 189 -19.16 2.88 7.89
CA SER A 189 -19.48 3.94 8.87
C SER A 189 -19.79 5.30 8.23
N GLY A 190 -19.36 5.51 6.98
CA GLY A 190 -19.46 6.82 6.36
C GLY A 190 -18.69 7.91 7.11
N ALA A 191 -17.62 7.54 7.83
CA ALA A 191 -16.90 8.43 8.75
C ALA A 191 -15.97 9.43 8.04
N ARG A 192 -15.76 9.29 6.73
CA ARG A 192 -14.90 10.18 5.94
C ARG A 192 -15.74 11.17 5.15
N ASP A 193 -15.49 12.44 5.36
CA ASP A 193 -16.15 13.56 4.68
C ASP A 193 -15.59 13.84 3.26
N ASP A 194 -14.44 13.27 2.92
CA ASP A 194 -13.83 13.33 1.60
C ASP A 194 -14.34 12.24 0.63
N LEU A 195 -15.12 11.24 1.10
CA LEU A 195 -15.75 10.24 0.25
C LEU A 195 -17.06 10.76 -0.36
N ARG A 196 -17.19 10.61 -1.67
CA ARG A 196 -18.34 11.05 -2.46
C ARG A 196 -19.25 9.89 -2.84
N ALA A 197 -20.45 10.20 -3.30
CA ALA A 197 -21.39 9.19 -3.79
C ALA A 197 -20.79 8.30 -4.90
N ASP A 198 -19.94 8.87 -5.76
CA ASP A 198 -19.25 8.12 -6.82
C ASP A 198 -18.26 7.09 -6.26
N ASP A 199 -17.61 7.38 -5.13
CA ASP A 199 -16.69 6.44 -4.47
C ASP A 199 -17.46 5.24 -3.91
N TYR A 200 -18.62 5.47 -3.32
CA TYR A 200 -19.52 4.40 -2.85
C TYR A 200 -20.11 3.60 -4.02
N ALA A 201 -20.47 4.26 -5.11
CA ALA A 201 -20.97 3.59 -6.31
C ALA A 201 -19.87 2.70 -6.91
N ALA A 202 -18.64 3.18 -6.99
CA ALA A 202 -17.49 2.41 -7.47
C ALA A 202 -17.18 1.22 -6.55
N ALA A 203 -17.23 1.41 -5.23
CA ALA A 203 -17.02 0.34 -4.25
C ALA A 203 -18.13 -0.73 -4.28
N SER A 204 -19.32 -0.37 -4.75
CA SER A 204 -20.49 -1.26 -4.85
C SER A 204 -20.71 -1.79 -6.26
N ASP A 205 -19.82 -1.51 -7.24
CA ASP A 205 -19.97 -1.97 -8.63
C ASP A 205 -20.01 -3.51 -8.69
N PRO A 206 -21.11 -4.12 -9.13
CA PRO A 206 -21.26 -5.58 -9.16
C PRO A 206 -20.19 -6.27 -10.01
N ALA A 207 -19.74 -5.63 -11.11
CA ALA A 207 -18.71 -6.20 -11.97
C ALA A 207 -17.33 -6.18 -11.29
N ALA A 208 -17.00 -5.11 -10.55
CA ALA A 208 -15.76 -5.04 -9.75
C ALA A 208 -15.76 -6.09 -8.63
N LEU A 209 -16.89 -6.26 -7.96
CA LEU A 209 -17.07 -7.26 -6.91
C LEU A 209 -16.96 -8.69 -7.45
N ALA A 210 -17.59 -8.98 -8.59
CA ALA A 210 -17.48 -10.29 -9.24
C ALA A 210 -16.02 -10.61 -9.63
N ARG A 211 -15.28 -9.63 -10.15
CA ARG A 211 -13.84 -9.78 -10.44
C ARG A 211 -13.03 -10.06 -9.18
N MET A 212 -13.31 -9.35 -8.09
CA MET A 212 -12.65 -9.57 -6.79
C MET A 212 -12.93 -10.98 -6.27
N GLN A 213 -14.19 -11.41 -6.24
CA GLN A 213 -14.58 -12.75 -5.81
C GLN A 213 -13.94 -13.84 -6.69
N SER A 214 -13.91 -13.64 -8.01
CA SER A 214 -13.26 -14.57 -8.94
C SER A 214 -11.78 -14.71 -8.61
N ARG A 215 -11.05 -13.61 -8.37
CA ARG A 215 -9.64 -13.62 -8.00
C ARG A 215 -9.41 -14.28 -6.64
N MET A 216 -10.24 -14.00 -5.64
CA MET A 216 -10.14 -14.61 -4.31
C MET A 216 -10.33 -16.14 -4.35
N ASN A 217 -11.14 -16.64 -5.29
CA ASN A 217 -11.47 -18.07 -5.45
C ASN A 217 -10.78 -18.71 -6.65
N ALA A 218 -9.83 -18.04 -7.30
CA ALA A 218 -9.15 -18.55 -8.47
C ALA A 218 -8.53 -19.95 -8.17
N PRO A 219 -8.72 -20.94 -9.06
CA PRO A 219 -8.09 -22.23 -8.88
C PRO A 219 -6.57 -22.12 -9.08
N GLY A 220 -5.79 -22.81 -8.28
CA GLY A 220 -4.33 -22.82 -8.45
C GLY A 220 -3.59 -23.10 -7.15
N PRO A 221 -2.29 -23.34 -7.24
CA PRO A 221 -1.46 -23.56 -6.07
C PRO A 221 -1.39 -22.28 -5.22
N LEU A 222 -1.51 -22.45 -3.91
CA LEU A 222 -1.30 -21.37 -2.95
C LEU A 222 0.18 -21.30 -2.59
N ARG A 223 0.68 -20.06 -2.40
CA ARG A 223 2.04 -19.82 -1.95
C ARG A 223 2.14 -20.06 -0.44
N ALA A 224 3.13 -20.83 -0.03
CA ALA A 224 3.37 -21.05 1.39
C ALA A 224 3.97 -19.78 2.03
N PHE A 225 3.51 -19.42 3.22
CA PHE A 225 4.01 -18.26 3.96
C PHE A 225 5.53 -18.31 4.21
N ARG A 226 6.07 -19.53 4.50
CA ARG A 226 7.52 -19.75 4.67
C ARG A 226 8.33 -19.32 3.46
N ASP A 227 7.80 -19.49 2.23
CA ASP A 227 8.53 -19.13 1.01
C ASP A 227 8.74 -17.61 0.90
N VAL A 228 7.83 -16.82 1.48
CA VAL A 228 7.98 -15.37 1.60
C VAL A 228 9.04 -15.02 2.62
N VAL A 229 9.00 -15.69 3.80
CA VAL A 229 10.00 -15.49 4.88
C VAL A 229 11.40 -15.83 4.40
N ASP A 230 11.55 -16.92 3.67
CA ASP A 230 12.85 -17.38 3.18
C ASP A 230 13.43 -16.42 2.14
N ARG A 231 12.60 -15.94 1.21
CA ARG A 231 13.02 -14.92 0.21
C ARG A 231 13.41 -13.59 0.85
N ALA A 232 12.70 -13.15 1.88
CA ALA A 232 13.02 -11.92 2.61
C ALA A 232 14.36 -11.98 3.37
N ARG A 233 14.89 -13.19 3.61
CA ARG A 233 16.20 -13.41 4.23
C ARG A 233 17.35 -13.48 3.23
N GLU A 234 17.05 -13.64 1.93
CA GLU A 234 18.07 -13.62 0.89
C GLU A 234 18.61 -12.20 0.74
N PRO A 235 19.94 -12.00 0.61
CA PRO A 235 20.49 -10.69 0.33
C PRO A 235 19.93 -10.18 -1.00
N PRO A 236 19.66 -8.86 -1.10
CA PRO A 236 19.16 -8.28 -2.34
C PRO A 236 20.13 -8.58 -3.49
N ARG A 237 19.60 -8.98 -4.65
CA ARG A 237 20.42 -9.24 -5.83
C ARG A 237 21.12 -7.97 -6.28
N PRO A 238 22.41 -8.03 -6.63
CA PRO A 238 23.09 -6.87 -7.18
C PRO A 238 22.37 -6.38 -8.44
N LEU A 239 22.17 -5.08 -8.55
CA LEU A 239 21.60 -4.46 -9.75
C LEU A 239 22.48 -4.81 -10.97
N GLY A 240 21.91 -5.43 -12.00
CA GLY A 240 22.57 -5.74 -13.26
C GLY A 240 22.90 -7.22 -13.51
N VAL A 241 22.50 -8.15 -12.64
CA VAL A 241 22.61 -9.59 -12.94
C VAL A 241 21.27 -10.06 -13.51
N GLU A 242 21.20 -10.19 -14.85
CA GLU A 242 20.10 -10.90 -15.48
C GLU A 242 20.07 -12.35 -14.96
N ALA A 243 18.87 -12.85 -14.64
CA ALA A 243 18.70 -14.23 -14.25
C ALA A 243 18.99 -15.13 -15.46
N PRO A 244 19.64 -16.28 -15.28
CA PRO A 244 19.89 -17.23 -16.35
C PRO A 244 18.60 -17.82 -16.94
#